data_cd6182a523aff30943ed00251eb8924f
#
_entry.id   cd6182a523aff30943ed00251eb8924f
#
_cell.length_a   1.000
_cell.length_b   1.000
_cell.length_c   1.000
_cell.angle_alpha   90.00
_cell.angle_beta   90.00
_cell.angle_gamma   90.00
#
_symmetry.space_group_name_H-M   'P 1'
#
loop_
_entity.id
_entity.type
_entity.pdbx_description
1 polymer ?
#
loop_
_entity_poly.entity_id
_entity_poly.type
_entity_poly.pdbx_seq_one_letter_code
_entity_poly.pdbx_strand_id
1 'polypeptide(L)'
;MRFVLKRLALFVVALFGLSVVVFAALRILPGDVASVMAGVNSPPERVTQLREQLGLNRPLIAQYFDWMSALARGDFGTSILTGRSVTSLVGARASITFPLIILGLLIALAIGLPLGCAAVLARSATVRAVFHVLAIVGGAVPALWGGLLLILLFGRGVGLLDVFPSQGFPLDGWGAPGSAISALVLPAVSVGIIVGASLMRYTRAVLGDLASSGYIDMARSCGMTRTQAVLRVGLRLATPQLVSVIGLTFASMVTGVMVIENLFALPGIGNGLVTDVGNRDLIAVQSELFLLAAFFLTVGLVVDLL
;
A
#
# COMPACT_ATOMS: atom_id res chain seq x y z
N MET A 1 -13.37 6.88 -26.59
CA MET A 1 -12.82 5.62 -27.09
C MET A 1 -11.30 5.67 -27.29
N ARG A 2 -10.72 6.61 -28.07
CA ARG A 2 -9.25 6.73 -28.25
C ARG A 2 -8.48 6.92 -26.94
N PHE A 3 -8.98 7.69 -25.97
CA PHE A 3 -8.36 7.92 -24.67
C PHE A 3 -8.22 6.61 -23.88
N VAL A 4 -9.31 5.86 -23.73
CA VAL A 4 -9.33 4.58 -22.99
C VAL A 4 -8.39 3.56 -23.64
N LEU A 5 -8.42 3.43 -24.97
CA LEU A 5 -7.52 2.53 -25.72
C LEU A 5 -6.05 2.90 -25.50
N LYS A 6 -5.70 4.20 -25.52
CA LYS A 6 -4.34 4.66 -25.23
C LYS A 6 -3.91 4.30 -23.82
N ARG A 7 -4.78 4.49 -22.79
CA ARG A 7 -4.48 4.15 -21.40
C ARG A 7 -4.30 2.65 -21.21
N LEU A 8 -5.17 1.83 -21.83
CA LEU A 8 -5.03 0.37 -21.81
C LEU A 8 -3.75 -0.10 -22.49
N ALA A 9 -3.38 0.48 -23.64
CA ALA A 9 -2.13 0.16 -24.30
C ALA A 9 -0.92 0.49 -23.44
N LEU A 10 -0.91 1.67 -22.80
CA LEU A 10 0.15 2.07 -21.87
C LEU A 10 0.22 1.15 -20.64
N PHE A 11 -0.93 0.73 -20.11
CA PHE A 11 -1.00 -0.24 -19.01
C PHE A 11 -0.37 -1.58 -19.38
N VAL A 12 -0.69 -2.13 -20.56
CA VAL A 12 -0.11 -3.39 -21.05
C VAL A 12 1.41 -3.26 -21.24
N VAL A 13 1.86 -2.14 -21.84
CA VAL A 13 3.31 -1.88 -22.02
C VAL A 13 4.00 -1.74 -20.65
N ALA A 14 3.38 -1.07 -19.69
CA ALA A 14 3.92 -0.92 -18.33
C ALA A 14 3.99 -2.28 -17.61
N LEU A 15 2.96 -3.12 -17.70
CA LEU A 15 2.96 -4.49 -17.15
C LEU A 15 4.05 -5.35 -17.76
N PHE A 16 4.23 -5.27 -19.08
CA PHE A 16 5.30 -5.99 -19.78
C PHE A 16 6.67 -5.49 -19.32
N GLY A 17 6.91 -4.17 -19.32
CA GLY A 17 8.16 -3.60 -18.84
C GLY A 17 8.46 -3.99 -17.39
N LEU A 18 7.43 -3.96 -16.52
CA LEU A 18 7.52 -4.41 -15.13
C LEU A 18 7.93 -5.88 -15.02
N SER A 19 7.31 -6.77 -15.81
CA SER A 19 7.65 -8.20 -15.79
C SER A 19 9.11 -8.45 -16.16
N VAL A 20 9.62 -7.70 -17.16
CA VAL A 20 11.04 -7.78 -17.54
C VAL A 20 11.94 -7.30 -16.40
N VAL A 21 11.58 -6.17 -15.75
CA VAL A 21 12.37 -5.62 -14.63
C VAL A 21 12.40 -6.59 -13.45
N VAL A 22 11.23 -7.11 -13.03
CA VAL A 22 11.13 -8.06 -11.91
C VAL A 22 11.92 -9.34 -12.21
N PHE A 23 11.79 -9.90 -13.41
CA PHE A 23 12.53 -11.09 -13.81
C PHE A 23 14.04 -10.85 -13.80
N ALA A 24 14.49 -9.74 -14.40
CA ALA A 24 15.91 -9.40 -14.50
C ALA A 24 16.53 -9.10 -13.12
N ALA A 25 15.82 -8.34 -12.27
CA ALA A 25 16.29 -7.97 -10.94
C ALA A 25 16.65 -9.21 -10.10
N LEU A 26 15.81 -10.25 -10.13
CA LEU A 26 16.04 -11.47 -9.36
C LEU A 26 17.15 -12.36 -9.96
N ARG A 27 17.50 -12.20 -11.22
CA ARG A 27 18.63 -12.90 -11.84
C ARG A 27 19.98 -12.23 -11.57
N ILE A 28 19.97 -10.94 -11.22
CA ILE A 28 21.18 -10.18 -10.85
C ILE A 28 21.53 -10.39 -9.36
N LEU A 29 20.54 -10.73 -8.53
CA LEU A 29 20.76 -10.98 -7.11
C LEU A 29 21.75 -12.15 -6.91
N PRO A 30 22.77 -11.98 -6.06
CA PRO A 30 23.72 -13.05 -5.76
C PRO A 30 23.03 -14.19 -5.01
N GLY A 31 23.02 -15.37 -5.59
CA GLY A 31 22.45 -16.60 -5.04
C GLY A 31 21.63 -17.35 -6.08
N ASP A 32 22.03 -18.59 -6.34
CA ASP A 32 21.34 -19.50 -7.23
C ASP A 32 20.20 -20.18 -6.46
N VAL A 33 18.98 -20.16 -7.01
CA VAL A 33 17.80 -20.83 -6.44
C VAL A 33 18.11 -22.31 -6.13
N ALA A 34 18.84 -23.00 -7.02
CA ALA A 34 19.22 -24.39 -6.82
C ALA A 34 20.16 -24.58 -5.62
N SER A 35 21.10 -23.65 -5.41
CA SER A 35 22.02 -23.72 -4.26
C SER A 35 21.32 -23.44 -2.94
N VAL A 36 20.31 -22.53 -2.94
CA VAL A 36 19.49 -22.25 -1.76
C VAL A 36 18.62 -23.46 -1.40
N MET A 37 17.97 -24.07 -2.39
CA MET A 37 17.18 -25.29 -2.20
C MET A 37 18.01 -26.50 -1.73
N ALA A 38 19.22 -26.61 -2.25
CA ALA A 38 20.12 -27.70 -1.86
C ALA A 38 20.56 -27.57 -0.39
N GLY A 39 20.74 -26.33 0.09
CA GLY A 39 21.28 -26.03 1.43
C GLY A 39 22.79 -25.81 1.43
N VAL A 40 23.28 -25.13 2.48
CA VAL A 40 24.66 -24.59 2.57
C VAL A 40 25.75 -25.68 2.47
N ASN A 41 25.46 -26.92 2.89
CA ASN A 41 26.42 -28.02 2.93
C ASN A 41 26.11 -29.13 1.91
N SER A 42 25.34 -28.84 0.89
CA SER A 42 24.98 -29.87 -0.10
C SER A 42 26.09 -30.17 -1.09
N PRO A 43 26.24 -31.44 -1.51
CA PRO A 43 27.18 -31.80 -2.56
C PRO A 43 26.90 -31.07 -3.87
N PRO A 44 27.96 -30.73 -4.67
CA PRO A 44 27.78 -30.02 -5.94
C PRO A 44 26.85 -30.75 -6.94
N GLU A 45 26.82 -32.07 -6.88
CA GLU A 45 25.94 -32.89 -7.72
C GLU A 45 24.46 -32.62 -7.44
N ARG A 46 24.10 -32.43 -6.19
CA ARG A 46 22.72 -32.11 -5.78
C ARG A 46 22.27 -30.74 -6.30
N VAL A 47 23.16 -29.74 -6.25
CA VAL A 47 22.91 -28.42 -6.81
C VAL A 47 22.72 -28.49 -8.32
N THR A 48 23.56 -29.26 -9.01
CA THR A 48 23.47 -29.46 -10.47
C THR A 48 22.16 -30.15 -10.87
N GLN A 49 21.74 -31.19 -10.14
CA GLN A 49 20.47 -31.86 -10.38
C GLN A 49 19.26 -30.93 -10.19
N LEU A 50 19.27 -30.16 -9.12
CA LEU A 50 18.22 -29.17 -8.87
C LEU A 50 18.17 -28.08 -9.94
N ARG A 51 19.35 -27.63 -10.41
CA ARG A 51 19.45 -26.64 -11.49
C ARG A 51 18.86 -27.16 -12.80
N GLU A 52 19.08 -28.45 -13.12
CA GLU A 52 18.45 -29.10 -14.25
C GLU A 52 16.94 -29.27 -14.08
N GLN A 53 16.51 -29.76 -12.94
CA GLN A 53 15.07 -29.95 -12.63
C GLN A 53 14.29 -28.63 -12.70
N LEU A 54 14.89 -27.52 -12.23
CA LEU A 54 14.30 -26.18 -12.28
C LEU A 54 14.46 -25.49 -13.64
N GLY A 55 15.14 -26.13 -14.60
CA GLY A 55 15.37 -25.57 -15.94
C GLY A 55 16.25 -24.31 -15.94
N LEU A 56 17.06 -24.09 -14.90
CA LEU A 56 17.90 -22.89 -14.73
C LEU A 56 19.08 -22.87 -15.72
N ASN A 57 19.41 -24.01 -16.34
CA ASN A 57 20.43 -24.10 -17.39
C ASN A 57 19.94 -23.66 -18.77
N ARG A 58 18.62 -23.38 -18.91
CA ARG A 58 18.04 -22.93 -20.19
C ARG A 58 18.34 -21.45 -20.43
N PRO A 59 18.32 -20.99 -21.68
CA PRO A 59 18.46 -19.56 -22.00
C PRO A 59 17.52 -18.70 -21.22
N LEU A 60 17.95 -17.54 -20.71
CA LEU A 60 17.13 -16.62 -19.88
C LEU A 60 15.82 -16.22 -20.58
N ILE A 61 15.88 -16.05 -21.90
CA ILE A 61 14.69 -15.72 -22.70
C ILE A 61 13.64 -16.85 -22.60
N ALA A 62 14.05 -18.12 -22.68
CA ALA A 62 13.14 -19.25 -22.55
C ALA A 62 12.53 -19.31 -21.14
N GLN A 63 13.35 -19.11 -20.08
CA GLN A 63 12.86 -19.05 -18.70
C GLN A 63 11.85 -17.91 -18.49
N TYR A 64 12.08 -16.75 -19.12
CA TYR A 64 11.16 -15.61 -19.07
C TYR A 64 9.80 -15.94 -19.70
N PHE A 65 9.80 -16.51 -20.90
CA PHE A 65 8.55 -16.87 -21.58
C PHE A 65 7.80 -18.01 -20.88
N ASP A 66 8.50 -18.98 -20.29
CA ASP A 66 7.88 -20.03 -19.47
C ASP A 66 7.17 -19.42 -18.26
N TRP A 67 7.86 -18.52 -17.54
CA TRP A 67 7.27 -17.78 -16.41
C TRP A 67 6.08 -16.92 -16.83
N MET A 68 6.20 -16.14 -17.90
CA MET A 68 5.08 -15.32 -18.41
C MET A 68 3.88 -16.17 -18.84
N SER A 69 4.13 -17.33 -19.44
CA SER A 69 3.06 -18.26 -19.83
C SER A 69 2.36 -18.90 -18.62
N ALA A 70 3.11 -19.17 -17.54
CA ALA A 70 2.55 -19.63 -16.28
C ALA A 70 1.69 -18.54 -15.63
N LEU A 71 2.20 -17.30 -15.54
CA LEU A 71 1.45 -16.14 -15.05
C LEU A 71 0.13 -15.93 -15.82
N ALA A 72 0.15 -16.04 -17.14
CA ALA A 72 -1.04 -15.89 -17.98
C ALA A 72 -2.11 -16.98 -17.70
N ARG A 73 -1.70 -18.13 -17.17
CA ARG A 73 -2.60 -19.20 -16.71
C ARG A 73 -3.02 -19.08 -15.24
N GLY A 74 -2.54 -18.03 -14.54
CA GLY A 74 -2.78 -17.84 -13.10
C GLY A 74 -1.89 -18.69 -12.20
N ASP A 75 -0.84 -19.30 -12.74
CA ASP A 75 0.15 -20.06 -11.98
C ASP A 75 1.32 -19.13 -11.61
N PHE A 76 1.35 -18.77 -10.33
CA PHE A 76 2.39 -17.91 -9.74
C PHE A 76 3.54 -18.72 -9.13
N GLY A 77 3.56 -20.03 -9.35
CA GLY A 77 4.56 -20.95 -8.84
C GLY A 77 4.29 -21.42 -7.41
N THR A 78 5.26 -22.16 -6.89
CA THR A 78 5.22 -22.78 -5.57
C THR A 78 6.39 -22.26 -4.74
N SER A 79 6.11 -21.82 -3.51
CA SER A 79 7.12 -21.40 -2.54
C SER A 79 8.07 -22.54 -2.23
N ILE A 80 9.36 -22.29 -2.30
CA ILE A 80 10.43 -23.27 -2.04
C ILE A 80 10.41 -23.67 -0.56
N LEU A 81 10.10 -22.73 0.32
CA LEU A 81 10.14 -22.93 1.77
C LEU A 81 8.95 -23.69 2.31
N THR A 82 7.76 -23.33 1.85
CA THR A 82 6.50 -23.83 2.43
C THR A 82 5.89 -24.97 1.61
N GLY A 83 6.33 -25.17 0.35
CA GLY A 83 5.69 -26.10 -0.59
C GLY A 83 4.27 -25.69 -1.00
N ARG A 84 3.81 -24.50 -0.62
CA ARG A 84 2.47 -23.99 -0.94
C ARG A 84 2.48 -23.19 -2.23
N SER A 85 1.35 -23.19 -2.96
CA SER A 85 1.21 -22.31 -4.10
C SER A 85 1.31 -20.84 -3.66
N VAL A 86 2.06 -20.03 -4.42
CA VAL A 86 2.21 -18.58 -4.15
C VAL A 86 0.85 -17.89 -4.15
N THR A 87 -0.07 -18.30 -5.03
CA THR A 87 -1.43 -17.77 -5.07
C THR A 87 -2.14 -17.90 -3.72
N SER A 88 -2.03 -19.06 -3.06
CA SER A 88 -2.66 -19.28 -1.75
C SER A 88 -1.99 -18.45 -0.65
N LEU A 89 -0.66 -18.31 -0.69
CA LEU A 89 0.10 -17.49 0.26
C LEU A 89 -0.27 -16.02 0.14
N VAL A 90 -0.26 -15.49 -1.08
CA VAL A 90 -0.64 -14.09 -1.34
C VAL A 90 -2.09 -13.83 -0.98
N GLY A 91 -3.00 -14.77 -1.28
CA GLY A 91 -4.42 -14.67 -0.89
C GLY A 91 -4.61 -14.56 0.63
N ALA A 92 -3.91 -15.40 1.40
CA ALA A 92 -3.95 -15.37 2.86
C ALA A 92 -3.38 -14.05 3.41
N ARG A 93 -2.23 -13.59 2.90
CA ARG A 93 -1.59 -12.33 3.29
C ARG A 93 -2.45 -11.10 2.90
N ALA A 94 -3.04 -11.14 1.70
CA ALA A 94 -3.93 -10.08 1.19
C ALA A 94 -5.16 -9.89 2.07
N SER A 95 -5.69 -10.97 2.66
CA SER A 95 -6.83 -10.92 3.57
C SER A 95 -6.57 -10.12 4.86
N ILE A 96 -5.31 -9.77 5.14
CA ILE A 96 -4.89 -8.95 6.29
C ILE A 96 -4.49 -7.55 5.80
N THR A 97 -3.66 -7.48 4.75
CA THR A 97 -3.14 -6.22 4.20
C THR A 97 -4.26 -5.30 3.69
N PHE A 98 -5.20 -5.83 2.89
CA PHE A 98 -6.25 -4.97 2.33
C PHE A 98 -7.23 -4.40 3.36
N PRO A 99 -7.76 -5.17 4.33
CA PRO A 99 -8.54 -4.59 5.42
C PRO A 99 -7.76 -3.54 6.22
N LEU A 100 -6.47 -3.75 6.48
CA LEU A 100 -5.63 -2.77 7.14
C LEU A 100 -5.52 -1.47 6.33
N ILE A 101 -5.27 -1.57 5.03
CA ILE A 101 -5.21 -0.40 4.13
C ILE A 101 -6.56 0.33 4.08
N ILE A 102 -7.66 -0.41 3.94
CA ILE A 102 -9.00 0.18 3.89
C ILE A 102 -9.33 0.90 5.19
N LEU A 103 -9.10 0.29 6.35
CA LEU A 103 -9.33 0.92 7.65
C LEU A 103 -8.45 2.15 7.83
N GLY A 104 -7.16 2.06 7.49
CA GLY A 104 -6.23 3.19 7.53
C GLY A 104 -6.66 4.33 6.61
N LEU A 105 -7.12 4.02 5.40
CA LEU A 105 -7.62 5.02 4.46
C LEU A 105 -8.92 5.67 4.96
N LEU A 106 -9.85 4.90 5.52
CA LEU A 106 -11.07 5.46 6.11
C LEU A 106 -10.76 6.43 7.25
N ILE A 107 -9.82 6.09 8.13
CA ILE A 107 -9.35 6.98 9.20
C ILE A 107 -8.69 8.23 8.60
N ALA A 108 -7.83 8.04 7.58
CA ALA A 108 -7.17 9.16 6.90
C ALA A 108 -8.16 10.13 6.25
N LEU A 109 -9.21 9.61 5.61
CA LEU A 109 -10.30 10.40 5.01
C LEU A 109 -11.11 11.13 6.09
N ALA A 110 -11.47 10.41 7.17
CA ALA A 110 -12.23 10.98 8.29
C ALA A 110 -11.48 12.11 9.01
N ILE A 111 -10.16 12.10 9.01
CA ILE A 111 -9.31 13.14 9.61
C ILE A 111 -8.93 14.20 8.56
N GLY A 112 -8.38 13.75 7.43
CA GLY A 112 -7.72 14.63 6.46
C GLY A 112 -8.66 15.57 5.72
N LEU A 113 -9.82 15.07 5.25
CA LEU A 113 -10.76 15.91 4.52
C LEU A 113 -11.41 16.98 5.41
N PRO A 114 -11.99 16.66 6.60
CA PRO A 114 -12.57 17.67 7.46
C PRO A 114 -11.57 18.70 7.98
N LEU A 115 -10.37 18.25 8.40
CA LEU A 115 -9.34 19.17 8.90
C LEU A 115 -8.77 20.04 7.77
N GLY A 116 -8.64 19.50 6.55
CA GLY A 116 -8.26 20.29 5.36
C GLY A 116 -9.27 21.37 5.04
N CYS A 117 -10.56 21.04 5.05
CA CYS A 117 -11.65 22.03 4.89
C CYS A 117 -11.64 23.08 6.02
N ALA A 118 -11.51 22.65 7.27
CA ALA A 118 -11.47 23.53 8.42
C ALA A 118 -10.28 24.51 8.35
N ALA A 119 -9.13 24.06 7.88
CA ALA A 119 -7.94 24.87 7.71
C ALA A 119 -8.14 26.02 6.69
N VAL A 120 -8.90 25.80 5.61
CA VAL A 120 -9.24 26.85 4.61
C VAL A 120 -10.28 27.82 5.15
N LEU A 121 -11.23 27.32 5.95
CA LEU A 121 -12.34 28.13 6.53
C LEU A 121 -11.94 28.89 7.78
N ALA A 122 -10.79 28.58 8.38
CA ALA A 122 -10.32 29.20 9.61
C ALA A 122 -10.14 30.72 9.44
N ARG A 123 -10.81 31.51 10.26
CA ARG A 123 -10.76 32.98 10.23
C ARG A 123 -9.53 33.51 10.98
N SER A 124 -9.18 32.91 12.10
CA SER A 124 -8.05 33.32 12.94
C SER A 124 -6.70 32.87 12.33
N ALA A 125 -5.71 33.74 12.34
CA ALA A 125 -4.34 33.42 11.92
C ALA A 125 -3.73 32.32 12.83
N THR A 126 -4.02 32.37 14.13
CA THR A 126 -3.55 31.36 15.10
C THR A 126 -4.10 29.98 14.77
N VAL A 127 -5.41 29.88 14.50
CA VAL A 127 -6.04 28.60 14.14
C VAL A 127 -5.46 28.06 12.83
N ARG A 128 -5.23 28.89 11.83
CA ARG A 128 -4.56 28.49 10.59
C ARG A 128 -3.13 27.98 10.82
N ALA A 129 -2.39 28.64 11.74
CA ALA A 129 -1.04 28.21 12.12
C ALA A 129 -1.07 26.86 12.82
N VAL A 130 -2.03 26.62 13.74
CA VAL A 130 -2.19 25.31 14.40
C VAL A 130 -2.45 24.21 13.38
N PHE A 131 -3.37 24.38 12.45
CA PHE A 131 -3.61 23.40 11.38
C PHE A 131 -2.37 23.17 10.51
N HIS A 132 -1.59 24.22 10.26
CA HIS A 132 -0.36 24.10 9.50
C HIS A 132 0.69 23.26 10.24
N VAL A 133 0.88 23.53 11.53
CA VAL A 133 1.81 22.78 12.39
C VAL A 133 1.37 21.32 12.50
N LEU A 134 0.08 21.07 12.75
CA LEU A 134 -0.45 19.69 12.81
C LEU A 134 -0.20 18.90 11.52
N ALA A 135 -0.39 19.55 10.37
CA ALA A 135 -0.15 18.92 9.07
C ALA A 135 1.34 18.63 8.83
N ILE A 136 2.25 19.51 9.28
CA ILE A 136 3.69 19.31 9.18
C ILE A 136 4.13 18.19 10.14
N VAL A 137 3.79 18.32 11.41
CA VAL A 137 4.18 17.35 12.45
C VAL A 137 3.64 15.97 12.12
N GLY A 138 2.34 15.84 11.80
CA GLY A 138 1.74 14.55 11.47
C GLY A 138 2.34 13.90 10.23
N GLY A 139 2.84 14.68 9.26
CA GLY A 139 3.51 14.13 8.08
C GLY A 139 5.03 13.95 8.23
N ALA A 140 5.64 14.52 9.27
CA ALA A 140 7.07 14.38 9.55
C ALA A 140 7.40 13.19 10.47
N VAL A 141 6.41 12.70 11.23
CA VAL A 141 6.61 11.54 12.12
C VAL A 141 6.80 10.27 11.28
N PRO A 142 7.95 9.57 11.42
CA PRO A 142 8.14 8.29 10.77
C PRO A 142 7.09 7.28 11.23
N ALA A 143 6.59 6.45 10.30
CA ALA A 143 5.52 5.48 10.59
C ALA A 143 5.84 4.54 11.76
N LEU A 144 7.09 4.10 11.85
CA LEU A 144 7.58 3.28 12.98
C LEU A 144 7.41 3.98 14.32
N TRP A 145 7.79 5.26 14.43
CA TRP A 145 7.68 6.02 15.68
C TRP A 145 6.21 6.22 16.08
N GLY A 146 5.36 6.58 15.12
CA GLY A 146 3.92 6.72 15.37
C GLY A 146 3.30 5.41 15.88
N GLY A 147 3.64 4.29 15.24
CA GLY A 147 3.19 2.96 15.64
C GLY A 147 3.70 2.54 17.02
N LEU A 148 4.99 2.76 17.31
CA LEU A 148 5.58 2.47 18.64
C LEU A 148 4.91 3.29 19.74
N LEU A 149 4.66 4.58 19.53
CA LEU A 149 3.97 5.42 20.50
C LEU A 149 2.56 4.91 20.79
N LEU A 150 1.83 4.46 19.76
CA LEU A 150 0.50 3.88 19.95
C LEU A 150 0.57 2.54 20.70
N ILE A 151 1.57 1.70 20.45
CA ILE A 151 1.79 0.46 21.23
C ILE A 151 2.08 0.81 22.70
N LEU A 152 2.96 1.79 22.96
CA LEU A 152 3.30 2.20 24.33
C LEU A 152 2.11 2.84 25.08
N LEU A 153 1.18 3.46 24.36
CA LEU A 153 0.01 4.06 24.99
C LEU A 153 -1.14 3.06 25.17
N PHE A 154 -1.43 2.24 24.16
CA PHE A 154 -2.65 1.42 24.08
C PHE A 154 -2.40 -0.08 23.96
N GLY A 155 -1.16 -0.52 23.80
CA GLY A 155 -0.82 -1.92 23.53
C GLY A 155 -1.03 -2.81 24.74
N ARG A 156 -1.74 -3.93 24.56
CA ARG A 156 -1.99 -4.91 25.61
C ARG A 156 -0.69 -5.60 26.07
N GLY A 157 -0.47 -5.66 27.37
CA GLY A 157 0.69 -6.26 28.01
C GLY A 157 1.96 -5.40 28.01
N VAL A 158 1.99 -4.24 27.33
CA VAL A 158 3.16 -3.35 27.20
C VAL A 158 2.79 -1.88 27.38
N GLY A 159 1.55 -1.49 27.06
CA GLY A 159 1.11 -0.11 27.03
C GLY A 159 0.52 0.37 28.36
N LEU A 160 0.38 1.69 28.48
CA LEU A 160 -0.18 2.34 29.68
C LEU A 160 -1.67 2.02 29.89
N LEU A 161 -2.44 1.87 28.81
CA LEU A 161 -3.91 1.71 28.86
C LEU A 161 -4.37 0.27 28.62
N ASP A 162 -3.51 -0.64 28.17
CA ASP A 162 -3.76 -2.09 28.01
C ASP A 162 -5.04 -2.46 27.23
N VAL A 163 -5.35 -1.75 26.15
CA VAL A 163 -6.64 -1.84 25.45
C VAL A 163 -6.62 -2.79 24.27
N PHE A 164 -5.66 -2.59 23.34
CA PHE A 164 -5.60 -3.31 22.05
C PHE A 164 -4.41 -4.25 21.96
N PRO A 165 -4.49 -5.33 21.16
CA PRO A 165 -3.34 -6.17 20.90
C PRO A 165 -2.13 -5.36 20.44
N SER A 166 -0.97 -5.60 21.05
CA SER A 166 0.27 -4.89 20.73
C SER A 166 0.95 -5.45 19.48
N GLN A 167 0.79 -6.75 19.21
CA GLN A 167 1.36 -7.46 18.06
C GLN A 167 0.56 -8.69 17.71
N GLY A 168 0.78 -9.20 16.48
CA GLY A 168 0.21 -10.45 15.99
C GLY A 168 -1.22 -10.31 15.45
N PHE A 169 -1.66 -11.38 14.81
CA PHE A 169 -3.02 -11.56 14.30
C PHE A 169 -3.61 -12.82 14.88
N PRO A 170 -4.92 -12.90 15.19
CA PRO A 170 -5.52 -14.08 15.80
C PRO A 170 -5.27 -15.35 15.00
N LEU A 171 -5.01 -16.48 15.69
CA LEU A 171 -4.78 -17.78 15.03
C LEU A 171 -6.00 -18.25 14.24
N ASP A 172 -7.21 -17.95 14.74
CA ASP A 172 -8.47 -18.25 14.05
C ASP A 172 -8.73 -17.30 12.87
N GLY A 173 -7.83 -16.35 12.63
CA GLY A 173 -7.94 -15.38 11.53
C GLY A 173 -9.26 -14.60 11.58
N TRP A 174 -9.95 -14.57 10.44
CA TRP A 174 -11.27 -13.93 10.31
C TRP A 174 -12.42 -14.80 10.88
N GLY A 175 -12.15 -16.01 11.36
CA GLY A 175 -13.14 -16.80 12.12
C GLY A 175 -13.57 -16.14 13.42
N ALA A 176 -12.72 -15.25 13.98
CA ALA A 176 -13.03 -14.41 15.13
C ALA A 176 -12.96 -12.91 14.74
N PRO A 177 -14.00 -12.36 14.05
CA PRO A 177 -13.91 -11.00 13.45
C PRO A 177 -13.62 -9.89 14.46
N GLY A 178 -14.16 -9.99 15.69
CA GLY A 178 -13.92 -9.00 16.74
C GLY A 178 -12.45 -8.93 17.14
N SER A 179 -11.79 -10.07 17.32
CA SER A 179 -10.35 -10.14 17.62
C SER A 179 -9.50 -9.71 16.44
N ALA A 180 -9.89 -10.08 15.21
CA ALA A 180 -9.21 -9.69 13.99
C ALA A 180 -9.23 -8.17 13.78
N ILE A 181 -10.40 -7.53 13.92
CA ILE A 181 -10.54 -6.08 13.83
C ILE A 181 -9.75 -5.41 14.96
N SER A 182 -9.84 -5.91 16.20
CA SER A 182 -9.09 -5.35 17.33
C SER A 182 -7.58 -5.34 17.09
N ALA A 183 -7.03 -6.39 16.47
CA ALA A 183 -5.61 -6.47 16.12
C ALA A 183 -5.22 -5.46 15.02
N LEU A 184 -6.15 -5.03 14.18
CA LEU A 184 -5.91 -4.05 13.12
C LEU A 184 -6.10 -2.60 13.56
N VAL A 185 -6.68 -2.31 14.76
CA VAL A 185 -6.99 -0.93 15.19
C VAL A 185 -5.72 -0.08 15.30
N LEU A 186 -4.73 -0.50 16.10
CA LEU A 186 -3.51 0.29 16.29
C LEU A 186 -2.72 0.46 14.99
N PRO A 187 -2.49 -0.61 14.18
CA PRO A 187 -1.90 -0.49 12.85
C PRO A 187 -2.66 0.49 11.95
N ALA A 188 -3.99 0.37 11.87
CA ALA A 188 -4.82 1.23 11.01
C ALA A 188 -4.80 2.70 11.46
N VAL A 189 -4.83 2.96 12.77
CA VAL A 189 -4.71 4.32 13.33
C VAL A 189 -3.33 4.91 13.04
N SER A 190 -2.26 4.11 13.16
CA SER A 190 -0.89 4.54 12.81
C SER A 190 -0.80 5.03 11.37
N VAL A 191 -1.27 4.21 10.43
CA VAL A 191 -1.30 4.55 8.99
C VAL A 191 -2.25 5.72 8.75
N GLY A 192 -3.44 5.68 9.35
CA GLY A 192 -4.50 6.66 9.15
C GLY A 192 -4.12 8.07 9.55
N ILE A 193 -3.40 8.25 10.66
CA ILE A 193 -2.92 9.58 11.11
C ILE A 193 -1.90 10.16 10.13
N ILE A 194 -0.92 9.35 9.70
CA ILE A 194 0.15 9.82 8.81
C ILE A 194 -0.39 10.18 7.43
N VAL A 195 -1.20 9.28 6.88
CA VAL A 195 -1.85 9.48 5.57
C VAL A 195 -2.87 10.62 5.66
N GLY A 196 -3.61 10.73 6.77
CA GLY A 196 -4.56 11.79 7.04
C GLY A 196 -3.92 13.18 7.11
N ALA A 197 -2.73 13.29 7.71
CA ALA A 197 -1.97 14.54 7.71
C ALA A 197 -1.55 14.97 6.30
N SER A 198 -1.16 14.01 5.46
CA SER A 198 -0.85 14.26 4.05
C SER A 198 -2.10 14.69 3.27
N LEU A 199 -3.21 13.97 3.44
CA LEU A 199 -4.48 14.26 2.80
C LEU A 199 -5.04 15.62 3.23
N MET A 200 -4.88 16.01 4.51
CA MET A 200 -5.21 17.34 5.01
C MET A 200 -4.45 18.44 4.27
N ARG A 201 -3.13 18.24 4.02
CA ARG A 201 -2.32 19.21 3.25
C ARG A 201 -2.83 19.36 1.82
N TYR A 202 -3.10 18.23 1.14
CA TYR A 202 -3.64 18.25 -0.22
C TYR A 202 -5.01 18.90 -0.29
N THR A 203 -5.92 18.53 0.61
CA THR A 203 -7.27 19.12 0.67
C THR A 203 -7.19 20.62 0.91
N ARG A 204 -6.34 21.07 1.85
CA ARG A 204 -6.11 22.49 2.11
C ARG A 204 -5.54 23.21 0.90
N ALA A 205 -4.58 22.64 0.18
CA ALA A 205 -3.97 23.26 -1.00
C ALA A 205 -5.02 23.46 -2.11
N VAL A 206 -5.70 22.37 -2.51
CA VAL A 206 -6.69 22.40 -3.59
C VAL A 206 -7.86 23.34 -3.27
N LEU A 207 -8.43 23.24 -2.05
CA LEU A 207 -9.54 24.13 -1.64
C LEU A 207 -9.06 25.57 -1.41
N GLY A 208 -7.82 25.77 -0.99
CA GLY A 208 -7.23 27.11 -0.82
C GLY A 208 -7.15 27.88 -2.14
N ASP A 209 -6.68 27.21 -3.19
CA ASP A 209 -6.61 27.78 -4.55
C ASP A 209 -8.01 28.10 -5.08
N LEU A 210 -8.96 27.17 -4.90
CA LEU A 210 -10.35 27.39 -5.30
C LEU A 210 -11.04 28.49 -4.50
N ALA A 211 -10.74 28.62 -3.18
CA ALA A 211 -11.34 29.63 -2.32
C ALA A 211 -11.01 31.07 -2.71
N SER A 212 -9.97 31.28 -3.50
CA SER A 212 -9.59 32.56 -4.11
C SER A 212 -10.02 32.71 -5.58
N SER A 213 -10.77 31.75 -6.11
CA SER A 213 -11.20 31.74 -7.51
C SER A 213 -12.51 32.51 -7.74
N GLY A 214 -12.71 33.01 -8.96
CA GLY A 214 -13.94 33.69 -9.38
C GLY A 214 -15.21 32.84 -9.24
N TYR A 215 -15.10 31.50 -9.20
CA TYR A 215 -16.24 30.60 -8.93
C TYR A 215 -16.82 30.83 -7.52
N ILE A 216 -15.96 31.02 -6.52
CA ILE A 216 -16.39 31.29 -5.15
C ILE A 216 -16.94 32.72 -5.01
N ASP A 217 -16.34 33.69 -5.68
CA ASP A 217 -16.86 35.08 -5.68
C ASP A 217 -18.23 35.14 -6.35
N MET A 218 -18.44 34.46 -7.47
CA MET A 218 -19.73 34.34 -8.12
C MET A 218 -20.79 33.71 -7.19
N ALA A 219 -20.46 32.60 -6.51
CA ALA A 219 -21.35 31.94 -5.57
C ALA A 219 -21.73 32.88 -4.41
N ARG A 220 -20.78 33.69 -3.93
CA ARG A 220 -21.01 34.69 -2.89
C ARG A 220 -21.90 35.84 -3.37
N SER A 221 -21.71 36.28 -4.62
CA SER A 221 -22.58 37.29 -5.23
C SER A 221 -24.02 36.80 -5.40
N CYS A 222 -24.24 35.47 -5.49
CA CYS A 222 -25.55 34.84 -5.46
C CYS A 222 -26.10 34.60 -4.04
N GLY A 223 -25.50 35.24 -2.99
CA GLY A 223 -26.00 35.20 -1.62
C GLY A 223 -25.45 34.06 -0.74
N MET A 224 -24.50 33.26 -1.20
CA MET A 224 -23.87 32.24 -0.37
C MET A 224 -22.88 32.87 0.62
N THR A 225 -22.86 32.37 1.86
CA THR A 225 -21.77 32.66 2.79
C THR A 225 -20.48 32.03 2.29
N ARG A 226 -19.29 32.57 2.70
CA ARG A 226 -17.99 32.01 2.33
C ARG A 226 -17.91 30.51 2.61
N THR A 227 -18.38 30.06 3.78
CA THR A 227 -18.40 28.64 4.17
C THR A 227 -19.25 27.81 3.22
N GLN A 228 -20.47 28.28 2.90
CA GLN A 228 -21.35 27.59 1.95
C GLN A 228 -20.75 27.52 0.55
N ALA A 229 -20.16 28.61 0.07
CA ALA A 229 -19.52 28.65 -1.25
C ALA A 229 -18.34 27.67 -1.34
N VAL A 230 -17.45 27.62 -0.32
CA VAL A 230 -16.32 26.70 -0.28
C VAL A 230 -16.78 25.25 -0.17
N LEU A 231 -17.74 24.93 0.72
CA LEU A 231 -18.17 23.53 0.94
C LEU A 231 -19.08 23.00 -0.17
N ARG A 232 -19.95 23.82 -0.76
CA ARG A 232 -20.88 23.35 -1.81
C ARG A 232 -20.31 23.46 -3.23
N VAL A 233 -19.62 24.56 -3.52
CA VAL A 233 -19.07 24.81 -4.85
C VAL A 233 -17.61 24.39 -4.91
N GLY A 234 -16.76 24.87 -3.99
CA GLY A 234 -15.33 24.57 -3.96
C GLY A 234 -15.05 23.09 -3.82
N LEU A 235 -15.68 22.41 -2.86
CA LEU A 235 -15.45 20.96 -2.65
C LEU A 235 -15.90 20.14 -3.85
N ARG A 236 -17.02 20.50 -4.48
CA ARG A 236 -17.48 19.83 -5.71
C ARG A 236 -16.51 19.99 -6.87
N LEU A 237 -15.93 21.19 -7.04
CA LEU A 237 -14.91 21.44 -8.06
C LEU A 237 -13.58 20.74 -7.74
N ALA A 238 -13.26 20.58 -6.45
CA ALA A 238 -12.07 19.87 -5.99
C ALA A 238 -12.19 18.34 -6.12
N THR A 239 -13.41 17.78 -6.19
CA THR A 239 -13.65 16.34 -6.15
C THR A 239 -12.80 15.53 -7.13
N PRO A 240 -12.67 15.87 -8.43
CA PRO A 240 -11.86 15.07 -9.36
C PRO A 240 -10.39 14.99 -8.93
N GLN A 241 -9.84 16.12 -8.47
CA GLN A 241 -8.45 16.19 -8.03
C GLN A 241 -8.23 15.44 -6.71
N LEU A 242 -9.18 15.54 -5.77
CA LEU A 242 -9.13 14.79 -4.50
C LEU A 242 -9.28 13.29 -4.73
N VAL A 243 -10.17 12.84 -5.61
CA VAL A 243 -10.33 11.42 -5.96
C VAL A 243 -9.04 10.87 -6.56
N SER A 244 -8.37 11.60 -7.46
CA SER A 244 -7.09 11.20 -8.03
C SER A 244 -6.00 11.05 -6.94
N VAL A 245 -5.91 12.02 -6.01
CA VAL A 245 -4.95 11.95 -4.89
C VAL A 245 -5.27 10.79 -3.95
N ILE A 246 -6.54 10.55 -3.63
CA ILE A 246 -6.97 9.43 -2.77
C ILE A 246 -6.61 8.09 -3.43
N GLY A 247 -6.86 7.93 -4.73
CA GLY A 247 -6.52 6.73 -5.48
C GLY A 247 -5.02 6.44 -5.50
N LEU A 248 -4.20 7.45 -5.79
CA LEU A 248 -2.74 7.32 -5.74
C LEU A 248 -2.24 7.02 -4.31
N THR A 249 -2.85 7.64 -3.31
CA THR A 249 -2.54 7.36 -1.90
C THR A 249 -2.87 5.92 -1.55
N PHE A 250 -4.04 5.42 -1.93
CA PHE A 250 -4.43 4.02 -1.74
C PHE A 250 -3.42 3.06 -2.36
N ALA A 251 -3.00 3.30 -3.61
CA ALA A 251 -1.98 2.49 -4.27
C ALA A 251 -0.64 2.51 -3.50
N SER A 252 -0.18 3.69 -3.06
CA SER A 252 1.07 3.84 -2.33
C SER A 252 1.04 3.22 -0.92
N MET A 253 -0.15 3.11 -0.31
CA MET A 253 -0.30 2.48 1.01
C MET A 253 0.09 1.01 1.01
N VAL A 254 0.01 0.30 -0.12
CA VAL A 254 0.41 -1.11 -0.23
C VAL A 254 1.88 -1.30 0.16
N THR A 255 2.76 -0.41 -0.30
CA THR A 255 4.17 -0.44 0.09
C THR A 255 4.42 0.20 1.45
N GLY A 256 3.69 1.27 1.78
CA GLY A 256 3.82 1.98 3.06
C GLY A 256 3.39 1.16 4.27
N VAL A 257 2.40 0.30 4.11
CA VAL A 257 1.88 -0.57 5.17
C VAL A 257 2.87 -1.68 5.56
N MET A 258 3.81 -2.05 4.69
CA MET A 258 4.83 -3.06 4.94
C MET A 258 5.61 -2.81 6.26
N VAL A 259 5.98 -1.57 6.52
CA VAL A 259 6.70 -1.16 7.74
C VAL A 259 5.82 -1.35 8.98
N ILE A 260 4.54 -1.06 8.86
CA ILE A 260 3.56 -1.21 9.95
C ILE A 260 3.25 -2.70 10.19
N GLU A 261 3.10 -3.51 9.14
CA GLU A 261 2.92 -4.96 9.28
C GLU A 261 4.10 -5.61 10.01
N ASN A 262 5.34 -5.21 9.68
CA ASN A 262 6.51 -5.70 10.39
C ASN A 262 6.53 -5.26 11.87
N LEU A 263 6.22 -3.99 12.16
CA LEU A 263 6.19 -3.47 13.53
C LEU A 263 5.17 -4.20 14.40
N PHE A 264 3.97 -4.44 13.87
CA PHE A 264 2.88 -5.10 14.57
C PHE A 264 2.88 -6.63 14.39
N ALA A 265 3.92 -7.20 13.75
CA ALA A 265 4.05 -8.63 13.45
C ALA A 265 2.77 -9.23 12.77
N LEU A 266 2.16 -8.47 11.86
CA LEU A 266 1.00 -8.93 11.11
C LEU A 266 1.45 -9.81 9.93
N PRO A 267 0.85 -10.98 9.69
CA PRO A 267 1.20 -11.85 8.58
C PRO A 267 0.59 -11.37 7.25
N GLY A 268 0.85 -10.11 6.89
CA GLY A 268 0.42 -9.49 5.64
C GLY A 268 1.40 -9.69 4.49
N ILE A 269 1.10 -9.07 3.33
CA ILE A 269 1.92 -9.17 2.11
C ILE A 269 3.30 -8.55 2.34
N GLY A 270 3.36 -7.37 2.97
CA GLY A 270 4.62 -6.67 3.19
C GLY A 270 5.57 -7.42 4.11
N ASN A 271 5.07 -7.92 5.24
CA ASN A 271 5.85 -8.75 6.17
C ASN A 271 6.26 -10.07 5.52
N GLY A 272 5.34 -10.70 4.76
CA GLY A 272 5.61 -11.90 4.00
C GLY A 272 6.74 -11.72 2.99
N LEU A 273 6.70 -10.63 2.21
CA LEU A 273 7.74 -10.30 1.23
C LEU A 273 9.12 -10.13 1.90
N VAL A 274 9.20 -9.42 3.04
CA VAL A 274 10.47 -9.29 3.78
C VAL A 274 11.00 -10.64 4.23
N THR A 275 10.12 -11.50 4.74
CA THR A 275 10.45 -12.86 5.18
C THR A 275 10.95 -13.70 4.00
N ASP A 276 10.24 -13.68 2.87
CA ASP A 276 10.59 -14.47 1.68
C ASP A 276 11.89 -13.99 1.03
N VAL A 277 12.16 -12.67 1.02
CA VAL A 277 13.46 -12.12 0.60
C VAL A 277 14.58 -12.57 1.54
N GLY A 278 14.36 -12.47 2.86
CA GLY A 278 15.33 -12.91 3.87
C GLY A 278 15.68 -14.39 3.75
N ASN A 279 14.70 -15.21 3.45
CA ASN A 279 14.84 -16.65 3.27
C ASN A 279 15.22 -17.06 1.84
N ARG A 280 15.38 -16.11 0.91
CA ARG A 280 15.71 -16.33 -0.49
C ARG A 280 14.71 -17.21 -1.26
N ASP A 281 13.43 -17.14 -0.91
CA ASP A 281 12.36 -17.76 -1.69
C ASP A 281 12.10 -16.94 -2.97
N LEU A 282 13.00 -17.05 -3.94
CA LEU A 282 12.98 -16.22 -5.13
C LEU A 282 11.73 -16.42 -5.98
N ILE A 283 11.09 -17.60 -5.94
CA ILE A 283 9.83 -17.85 -6.68
C ILE A 283 8.68 -17.07 -6.05
N ALA A 284 8.54 -17.12 -4.72
CA ALA A 284 7.54 -16.36 -4.01
C ALA A 284 7.78 -14.85 -4.19
N VAL A 285 9.00 -14.38 -3.97
CA VAL A 285 9.39 -12.96 -4.11
C VAL A 285 9.10 -12.44 -5.51
N GLN A 286 9.46 -13.19 -6.58
CA GLN A 286 9.23 -12.80 -7.97
C GLN A 286 7.74 -12.56 -8.24
N SER A 287 6.91 -13.51 -7.82
CA SER A 287 5.48 -13.47 -8.05
C SER A 287 4.79 -12.41 -7.19
N GLU A 288 5.21 -12.24 -5.92
CA GLU A 288 4.68 -11.20 -5.04
C GLU A 288 5.01 -9.80 -5.53
N LEU A 289 6.25 -9.54 -5.92
CA LEU A 289 6.65 -8.24 -6.49
C LEU A 289 5.87 -7.93 -7.76
N PHE A 290 5.69 -8.91 -8.64
CA PHE A 290 4.89 -8.71 -9.85
C PHE A 290 3.43 -8.40 -9.52
N LEU A 291 2.80 -9.16 -8.60
CA LEU A 291 1.41 -8.95 -8.18
C LEU A 291 1.19 -7.58 -7.52
N LEU A 292 2.09 -7.18 -6.61
CA LEU A 292 2.03 -5.88 -5.95
C LEU A 292 2.13 -4.73 -6.95
N ALA A 293 3.07 -4.81 -7.88
CA ALA A 293 3.26 -3.76 -8.84
C ALA A 293 2.18 -3.77 -9.95
N ALA A 294 1.65 -4.94 -10.34
CA ALA A 294 0.49 -5.05 -11.21
C ALA A 294 -0.76 -4.45 -10.54
N PHE A 295 -0.95 -4.68 -9.24
CA PHE A 295 -2.01 -4.04 -8.46
C PHE A 295 -1.85 -2.51 -8.47
N PHE A 296 -0.65 -1.99 -8.21
CA PHE A 296 -0.37 -0.54 -8.25
C PHE A 296 -0.73 0.06 -9.62
N LEU A 297 -0.29 -0.58 -10.71
CA LEU A 297 -0.62 -0.14 -12.08
C LEU A 297 -2.12 -0.19 -12.36
N THR A 298 -2.81 -1.22 -11.84
CA THR A 298 -4.27 -1.36 -12.01
C THR A 298 -5.01 -0.24 -11.30
N VAL A 299 -4.64 0.09 -10.05
CA VAL A 299 -5.22 1.23 -9.33
C VAL A 299 -4.96 2.53 -10.08
N GLY A 300 -3.74 2.75 -10.58
CA GLY A 300 -3.41 3.91 -11.40
C GLY A 300 -4.28 4.01 -12.66
N LEU A 301 -4.50 2.89 -13.37
CA LEU A 301 -5.39 2.85 -14.53
C LEU A 301 -6.83 3.21 -14.16
N VAL A 302 -7.35 2.65 -13.06
CA VAL A 302 -8.71 2.95 -12.60
C VAL A 302 -8.85 4.44 -12.27
N VAL A 303 -7.90 5.01 -11.55
CA VAL A 303 -7.87 6.45 -11.22
C VAL A 303 -7.80 7.33 -12.48
N ASP A 304 -7.03 6.91 -13.48
CA ASP A 304 -6.93 7.64 -14.75
C ASP A 304 -8.23 7.59 -15.60
N LEU A 305 -9.07 6.59 -15.38
CA LEU A 305 -10.33 6.42 -16.11
C LEU A 305 -11.55 7.07 -15.41
N LEU A 306 -11.44 7.39 -14.10
CA LEU A 306 -12.46 8.12 -13.33
C LEU A 306 -12.40 9.63 -13.57
#